data_09f39302f208663960cbb0f9670b8892
#
_entry.id   09f39302f208663960cbb0f9670b8892
#
_cell.length_a   1.000
_cell.length_b   1.000
_cell.length_c   1.000
_cell.angle_alpha   90.00
_cell.angle_beta   90.00
_cell.angle_gamma   90.00
#
_symmetry.space_group_name_H-M   'P 1'
#
loop_
_entity.id
_entity.type
_entity.pdbx_description
1 polymer ?
#
loop_
_entity_poly.entity_id
_entity_poly.type
_entity_poly.pdbx_seq_one_letter_code
_entity_poly.pdbx_strand_id
1 'polypeptide(L)'
;NPYRSIVVRAVEVLHACEEALRIIEAYEEPDAPAVDVEPCAGVGCAATEAPRGLLYHRYRVAADGSIEEARIVPPTSQNQASIEEDLASFVEGFLDLPDRDLQHRCEQTVRNYDPCISCAAHFLRLDVDRA
;
A
#
# COMPACT_ATOMS: atom_id res chain seq x y z
N ASN A 1 6.66 3.40 -16.64
CA ASN A 1 5.49 4.28 -16.88
C ASN A 1 4.41 3.95 -15.85
N PRO A 2 4.19 4.79 -14.83
CA PRO A 2 3.24 4.53 -13.73
C PRO A 2 1.80 4.32 -14.22
N TYR A 3 1.41 4.93 -15.33
CA TYR A 3 0.07 4.78 -15.90
C TYR A 3 -0.26 3.38 -16.43
N ARG A 4 0.72 2.48 -16.52
CA ARG A 4 0.50 1.07 -16.87
C ARG A 4 0.27 0.16 -15.67
N SER A 5 0.41 0.67 -14.46
CA SER A 5 0.20 -0.12 -13.23
C SER A 5 -1.20 -0.73 -13.14
N ILE A 6 -2.21 -0.07 -13.70
CA ILE A 6 -3.58 -0.59 -13.73
C ILE A 6 -3.70 -1.91 -14.51
N VAL A 7 -2.90 -2.10 -15.56
CA VAL A 7 -2.88 -3.34 -16.34
C VAL A 7 -2.30 -4.49 -15.51
N VAL A 8 -1.22 -4.21 -14.77
CA VAL A 8 -0.62 -5.19 -13.86
C VAL A 8 -1.61 -5.58 -12.78
N ARG A 9 -2.28 -4.61 -12.15
CA ARG A 9 -3.31 -4.87 -11.14
C ARG A 9 -4.48 -5.69 -11.67
N ALA A 10 -4.88 -5.49 -12.91
CA ALA A 10 -5.94 -6.31 -13.51
C ALA A 10 -5.53 -7.79 -13.61
N VAL A 11 -4.28 -8.07 -13.95
CA VAL A 11 -3.74 -9.45 -13.98
C VAL A 11 -3.64 -10.01 -12.55
N GLU A 12 -3.18 -9.22 -11.59
CA GLU A 12 -3.10 -9.64 -10.19
C GLU A 12 -4.47 -9.95 -9.59
N VAL A 13 -5.50 -9.16 -9.91
CA VAL A 13 -6.89 -9.43 -9.48
C VAL A 13 -7.39 -10.75 -10.05
N LEU A 14 -7.16 -11.01 -11.34
CA LEU A 14 -7.54 -12.30 -11.96
C LEU A 14 -6.84 -13.46 -11.25
N HIS A 15 -5.52 -13.37 -11.07
CA HIS A 15 -4.74 -14.38 -10.36
C HIS A 15 -5.24 -14.60 -8.93
N ALA A 16 -5.53 -13.54 -8.19
CA ALA A 16 -6.06 -13.64 -6.83
C ALA A 16 -7.42 -14.35 -6.78
N CYS A 17 -8.30 -14.11 -7.78
CA CYS A 17 -9.58 -14.83 -7.88
C CYS A 17 -9.38 -16.32 -8.19
N GLU A 18 -8.49 -16.66 -9.11
CA GLU A 18 -8.17 -18.05 -9.44
C GLU A 18 -7.57 -18.79 -8.24
N GLU A 19 -6.65 -18.14 -7.52
CA GLU A 19 -6.03 -18.70 -6.32
C GLU A 19 -7.04 -18.88 -5.19
N ALA A 20 -7.94 -17.91 -5.00
CA ALA A 20 -9.03 -18.04 -4.02
C ALA A 20 -9.94 -19.24 -4.31
N LEU A 21 -10.30 -19.46 -5.58
CA LEU A 21 -11.08 -20.65 -5.98
C LEU A 21 -10.32 -21.94 -5.68
N ARG A 22 -9.03 -22.00 -6.02
CA ARG A 22 -8.18 -23.17 -5.74
C ARG A 22 -8.11 -23.47 -4.23
N ILE A 23 -7.96 -22.43 -3.40
CA ILE A 23 -7.92 -22.59 -1.93
C ILE A 23 -9.27 -23.08 -1.41
N ILE A 24 -10.39 -22.54 -1.91
CA ILE A 24 -11.75 -22.94 -1.50
C ILE A 24 -12.00 -24.41 -1.88
N GLU A 25 -11.61 -24.83 -3.07
CA GLU A 25 -11.78 -26.21 -3.53
C GLU A 25 -10.95 -27.22 -2.73
N ALA A 26 -9.78 -26.79 -2.24
CA ALA A 26 -8.86 -27.62 -1.43
C ALA A 26 -9.05 -27.43 0.08
N TYR A 27 -10.04 -26.65 0.51
CA TYR A 27 -10.24 -26.33 1.93
C TYR A 27 -10.74 -27.55 2.70
N GLU A 28 -10.02 -27.89 3.75
CA GLU A 28 -10.42 -28.85 4.75
C GLU A 28 -10.62 -28.12 6.08
N GLU A 29 -11.77 -28.33 6.71
CA GLU A 29 -12.08 -27.70 8.00
C GLU A 29 -11.12 -28.25 9.08
N PRO A 30 -10.36 -27.38 9.77
CA PRO A 30 -9.47 -27.82 10.83
C PRO A 30 -10.23 -28.29 12.06
N ASP A 31 -9.67 -29.25 12.79
CA ASP A 31 -10.28 -29.81 14.01
C ASP A 31 -10.50 -28.77 15.11
N ALA A 32 -9.73 -27.68 15.11
CA ALA A 32 -9.84 -26.59 16.08
C ALA A 32 -9.69 -25.23 15.41
N PRO A 33 -10.43 -24.20 15.86
CA PRO A 33 -10.40 -22.86 15.26
C PRO A 33 -9.09 -22.09 15.51
N ALA A 34 -8.31 -22.52 16.47
CA ALA A 34 -7.04 -21.91 16.87
C ALA A 34 -6.10 -22.92 17.52
N VAL A 35 -4.84 -22.62 17.55
CA VAL A 35 -3.83 -23.31 18.35
C VAL A 35 -3.54 -22.51 19.61
N ASP A 36 -3.30 -23.20 20.72
CA ASP A 36 -2.84 -22.55 21.94
C ASP A 36 -1.41 -22.05 21.77
N VAL A 37 -1.20 -20.77 22.07
CA VAL A 37 0.10 -20.12 21.99
C VAL A 37 0.49 -19.60 23.37
N GLU A 38 1.58 -20.10 23.92
CA GLU A 38 2.16 -19.53 25.13
C GLU A 38 3.01 -18.31 24.78
N PRO A 39 2.75 -17.15 25.41
CA PRO A 39 3.56 -15.97 25.18
C PRO A 39 5.01 -16.19 25.63
N CYS A 40 5.95 -15.69 24.85
CA CYS A 40 7.35 -15.66 25.26
C CYS A 40 7.99 -14.31 24.91
N ALA A 41 8.87 -13.85 25.77
CA ALA A 41 9.62 -12.62 25.51
C ALA A 41 10.51 -12.76 24.29
N GLY A 42 10.45 -11.77 23.39
CA GLY A 42 11.27 -11.83 22.18
C GLY A 42 11.04 -10.67 21.23
N VAL A 43 11.80 -10.70 20.14
CA VAL A 43 11.63 -9.77 19.01
C VAL A 43 11.35 -10.60 17.77
N GLY A 44 10.20 -10.34 17.15
CA GLY A 44 9.83 -10.92 15.86
C GLY A 44 9.69 -9.86 14.78
N CYS A 45 10.08 -10.18 13.57
CA CYS A 45 9.80 -9.37 12.40
C CYS A 45 9.41 -10.25 11.22
N ALA A 46 8.50 -9.72 10.41
CA ALA A 46 8.05 -10.38 9.18
C ALA A 46 7.65 -9.32 8.15
N ALA A 47 7.67 -9.71 6.90
CA ALA A 47 7.08 -8.95 5.82
C ALA A 47 6.10 -9.86 5.07
N THR A 48 4.95 -9.31 4.73
CA THR A 48 3.93 -9.99 3.93
C THR A 48 3.70 -9.20 2.65
N GLU A 49 3.39 -9.90 1.59
CA GLU A 49 2.91 -9.28 0.37
C GLU A 49 1.52 -8.70 0.60
N ALA A 50 1.33 -7.48 0.11
CA ALA A 50 0.07 -6.76 0.18
C ALA A 50 -0.26 -6.22 -1.21
N PRO A 51 -1.54 -5.84 -1.52
CA PRO A 51 -1.94 -5.42 -2.87
C PRO A 51 -1.11 -4.26 -3.46
N ARG A 52 -0.41 -3.50 -2.61
CA ARG A 52 0.35 -2.30 -3.01
C ARG A 52 1.85 -2.40 -2.75
N GLY A 53 2.34 -3.58 -2.37
CA GLY A 53 3.74 -3.84 -2.07
C GLY A 53 3.93 -4.58 -0.75
N LEU A 54 5.08 -4.46 -0.12
CA LEU A 54 5.40 -5.15 1.12
C LEU A 54 4.84 -4.43 2.35
N LEU A 55 4.20 -5.19 3.23
CA LEU A 55 3.80 -4.74 4.56
C LEU A 55 4.77 -5.33 5.58
N TYR A 56 5.58 -4.48 6.21
CA TYR A 56 6.56 -4.88 7.20
C TYR A 56 6.05 -4.67 8.62
N HIS A 57 6.25 -5.69 9.48
CA HIS A 57 5.94 -5.68 10.90
C HIS A 57 7.16 -6.08 11.71
N ARG A 58 7.38 -5.39 12.83
CA ARG A 58 8.35 -5.76 13.87
C ARG A 58 7.71 -5.49 15.22
N TYR A 59 7.76 -6.49 16.08
CA TYR A 59 7.25 -6.39 17.46
C TYR A 59 8.30 -6.85 18.45
N ARG A 60 8.36 -6.16 19.59
CA ARG A 60 8.98 -6.65 20.81
C ARG A 60 7.88 -7.01 21.79
N VAL A 61 7.91 -8.24 22.29
CA VAL A 61 6.88 -8.80 23.15
C VAL A 61 7.51 -9.17 24.48
N ALA A 62 6.86 -8.82 25.58
CA ALA A 62 7.23 -9.22 26.94
C ALA A 62 6.83 -10.66 27.26
N ALA A 63 7.26 -11.19 28.41
CA ALA A 63 6.99 -12.56 28.81
C ALA A 63 5.50 -12.86 29.06
N ASP A 64 4.71 -11.82 29.36
CA ASP A 64 3.26 -11.91 29.55
C ASP A 64 2.45 -11.74 28.25
N GLY A 65 3.14 -11.59 27.12
CA GLY A 65 2.51 -11.38 25.81
C GLY A 65 2.19 -9.93 25.48
N SER A 66 2.45 -8.98 26.37
CA SER A 66 2.25 -7.56 26.06
C SER A 66 3.27 -7.05 25.05
N ILE A 67 2.82 -6.12 24.18
CA ILE A 67 3.67 -5.51 23.16
C ILE A 67 4.37 -4.31 23.77
N GLU A 68 5.72 -4.38 23.88
CA GLU A 68 6.56 -3.30 24.37
C GLU A 68 6.92 -2.30 23.25
N GLU A 69 7.09 -2.79 22.02
CA GLU A 69 7.42 -1.98 20.85
C GLU A 69 6.75 -2.56 19.61
N ALA A 70 6.14 -1.70 18.80
CA ALA A 70 5.62 -2.08 17.49
C ALA A 70 6.14 -1.14 16.41
N ARG A 71 6.59 -1.70 15.30
CA ARG A 71 6.95 -0.95 14.09
C ARG A 71 6.25 -1.58 12.90
N ILE A 72 5.37 -0.80 12.28
CA ILE A 72 4.60 -1.20 11.10
C ILE A 72 4.96 -0.22 9.99
N VAL A 73 5.41 -0.74 8.85
CA VAL A 73 5.75 0.06 7.67
C VAL A 73 4.88 -0.40 6.51
N PRO A 74 3.81 0.34 6.21
CA PRO A 74 2.91 0.00 5.12
C PRO A 74 3.52 0.33 3.74
N PRO A 75 3.04 -0.30 2.66
CA PRO A 75 3.55 -0.10 1.29
C PRO A 75 3.51 1.35 0.84
N THR A 76 2.44 2.08 1.13
CA THR A 76 2.29 3.49 0.73
C THR A 76 3.38 4.39 1.32
N SER A 77 3.79 4.14 2.57
CA SER A 77 4.90 4.88 3.18
C SER A 77 6.24 4.61 2.49
N GLN A 78 6.44 3.40 1.98
CA GLN A 78 7.65 3.04 1.24
C GLN A 78 7.67 3.66 -0.15
N ASN A 79 6.50 3.85 -0.77
CA ASN A 79 6.37 4.43 -2.10
C ASN A 79 6.38 5.96 -2.11
N GLN A 80 6.36 6.62 -0.97
CA GLN A 80 6.21 8.07 -0.87
C GLN A 80 7.28 8.82 -1.68
N ALA A 81 8.53 8.47 -1.53
CA ALA A 81 9.63 9.12 -2.26
C ALA A 81 9.47 8.97 -3.79
N SER A 82 9.05 7.79 -4.27
CA SER A 82 8.81 7.55 -5.69
C SER A 82 7.61 8.35 -6.20
N ILE A 83 6.56 8.50 -5.39
CA ILE A 83 5.40 9.34 -5.74
C ILE A 83 5.82 10.80 -5.88
N GLU A 84 6.62 11.31 -4.96
CA GLU A 84 7.12 12.68 -4.96
C GLU A 84 8.02 12.95 -6.18
N GLU A 85 8.93 12.03 -6.51
CA GLU A 85 9.83 12.13 -7.65
C GLU A 85 9.08 12.07 -8.99
N ASP A 86 8.16 11.12 -9.14
CA ASP A 86 7.33 11.01 -10.34
C ASP A 86 6.43 12.24 -10.50
N LEU A 87 5.88 12.75 -9.40
CA LEU A 87 5.03 13.94 -9.43
C LEU A 87 5.83 15.17 -9.82
N ALA A 88 7.02 15.37 -9.25
CA ALA A 88 7.90 16.49 -9.59
C ALA A 88 8.27 16.45 -11.09
N SER A 89 8.70 15.30 -11.60
CA SER A 89 9.05 15.12 -13.02
C SER A 89 7.86 15.33 -13.96
N PHE A 90 6.66 14.93 -13.50
CA PHE A 90 5.45 15.05 -14.29
C PHE A 90 4.97 16.50 -14.40
N VAL A 91 5.00 17.24 -13.29
CA VAL A 91 4.48 18.62 -13.21
C VAL A 91 5.22 19.57 -14.14
N GLU A 92 6.53 19.40 -14.31
CA GLU A 92 7.35 20.25 -15.19
C GLU A 92 6.79 20.37 -16.62
N GLY A 93 6.20 19.31 -17.15
CA GLY A 93 5.61 19.28 -18.49
C GLY A 93 4.22 19.95 -18.61
N PHE A 94 3.62 20.38 -17.51
CA PHE A 94 2.23 20.84 -17.45
C PHE A 94 2.02 22.16 -16.71
N LEU A 95 3.08 22.89 -16.38
CA LEU A 95 3.01 24.16 -15.64
C LEU A 95 2.20 25.24 -16.36
N ASP A 96 2.06 25.15 -17.68
CA ASP A 96 1.27 26.08 -18.49
C ASP A 96 -0.25 25.86 -18.41
N LEU A 97 -0.69 24.74 -17.78
CA LEU A 97 -2.11 24.44 -17.62
C LEU A 97 -2.74 25.37 -16.57
N PRO A 98 -4.07 25.63 -16.67
CA PRO A 98 -4.83 26.21 -15.58
C PRO A 98 -4.72 25.35 -14.31
N ASP A 99 -4.71 26.00 -13.13
CA ASP A 99 -4.48 25.32 -11.84
C ASP A 99 -5.40 24.12 -11.60
N ARG A 100 -6.67 24.23 -12.02
CA ARG A 100 -7.64 23.13 -11.88
C ARG A 100 -7.24 21.89 -12.70
N ASP A 101 -6.76 22.11 -13.93
CA ASP A 101 -6.38 21.02 -14.82
C ASP A 101 -5.06 20.41 -14.37
N LEU A 102 -4.13 21.24 -13.90
CA LEU A 102 -2.88 20.81 -13.30
C LEU A 102 -3.14 19.98 -12.04
N GLN A 103 -4.00 20.46 -11.13
CA GLN A 103 -4.41 19.71 -9.94
C GLN A 103 -4.99 18.33 -10.30
N HIS A 104 -5.89 18.28 -11.28
CA HIS A 104 -6.48 17.02 -11.73
C HIS A 104 -5.42 16.04 -12.26
N ARG A 105 -4.43 16.53 -13.00
CA ARG A 105 -3.31 15.73 -13.48
C ARG A 105 -2.43 15.20 -12.34
N CYS A 106 -2.13 16.04 -11.37
CA CYS A 106 -1.40 15.62 -10.17
C CYS A 106 -2.16 14.52 -9.40
N GLU A 107 -3.46 14.69 -9.22
CA GLU A 107 -4.31 13.67 -8.60
C GLU A 107 -4.28 12.34 -9.36
N GLN A 108 -4.32 12.37 -10.69
CA GLN A 108 -4.21 11.17 -11.52
C GLN A 108 -2.85 10.47 -11.33
N THR A 109 -1.77 11.23 -11.24
CA THR A 109 -0.42 10.69 -11.01
C THR A 109 -0.33 10.00 -9.67
N VAL A 110 -0.82 10.62 -8.59
CA VAL A 110 -0.85 10.02 -7.25
C VAL A 110 -1.72 8.75 -7.23
N ARG A 111 -2.87 8.77 -7.88
CA ARG A 111 -3.80 7.62 -7.93
C ARG A 111 -3.26 6.41 -8.67
N ASN A 112 -2.28 6.57 -9.56
CA ASN A 112 -1.62 5.43 -10.21
C ASN A 112 -0.89 4.51 -9.23
N TYR A 113 -0.47 5.05 -8.09
CA TYR A 113 0.13 4.27 -7.00
C TYR A 113 -0.91 3.58 -6.11
N ASP A 114 -2.21 3.85 -6.32
CA ASP A 114 -3.30 3.32 -5.51
C ASP A 114 -3.03 3.43 -3.99
N PRO A 115 -2.72 4.64 -3.47
CA PRO A 115 -2.35 4.78 -2.07
C PRO A 115 -3.49 4.34 -1.14
N CYS A 116 -3.17 3.80 0.05
CA CYS A 116 -4.17 3.40 1.04
C CYS A 116 -5.07 4.55 1.52
N ILE A 117 -4.62 5.77 1.29
CA ILE A 117 -5.37 7.01 1.56
C ILE A 117 -6.09 7.53 0.32
N SER A 118 -6.49 6.67 -0.60
CA SER A 118 -7.12 7.03 -1.87
C SER A 118 -8.34 7.95 -1.70
N CYS A 119 -9.06 7.81 -0.61
CA CYS A 119 -10.16 8.73 -0.25
C CYS A 119 -9.66 10.16 0.05
N ALA A 120 -8.47 10.32 0.60
CA ALA A 120 -7.85 11.62 0.87
C ALA A 120 -7.27 12.26 -0.40
N ALA A 121 -6.90 11.50 -1.41
CA ALA A 121 -6.41 12.02 -2.69
C ALA A 121 -7.48 12.78 -3.50
N HIS A 122 -8.74 12.71 -3.11
CA HIS A 122 -9.82 13.54 -3.65
C HIS A 122 -9.71 15.02 -3.26
N PHE A 123 -9.01 15.29 -2.19
CA PHE A 123 -8.92 16.62 -1.58
C PHE A 123 -7.52 17.21 -1.71
N LEU A 124 -6.80 16.81 -2.77
CA LEU A 124 -5.49 17.41 -3.05
C LEU A 124 -5.68 18.93 -3.22
N ARG A 125 -5.01 19.68 -2.37
CA ARG A 125 -4.89 21.12 -2.51
C ARG A 125 -3.57 21.41 -3.21
N LEU A 126 -3.64 22.03 -4.37
CA LEU A 126 -2.49 22.47 -5.14
C LEU A 126 -2.34 23.98 -4.97
N ASP A 127 -1.23 24.41 -4.43
CA ASP A 127 -0.83 25.81 -4.40
C ASP A 127 0.32 25.96 -5.41
N VAL A 128 0.16 26.80 -6.45
CA VAL A 128 1.14 27.01 -7.51
C VAL A 128 1.74 28.40 -7.37
N ASP A 129 3.03 28.47 -7.11
CA ASP A 129 3.80 29.70 -7.16
C ASP A 129 4.46 29.81 -8.55
N ARG A 130 4.01 30.78 -9.35
CA ARG A 130 4.57 31.09 -10.66
C ARG A 130 5.34 32.39 -10.54
N ALA A 131 6.58 32.30 -10.02
CA ALA A 131 7.49 33.43 -9.95
C ALA A 131 7.94 33.91 -11.33
#